data_606c5e9faa6a0779b8b43f01f67a9a83
#
_entry.id   606c5e9faa6a0779b8b43f01f67a9a83
#
_cell.length_a   1.000
_cell.length_b   1.000
_cell.length_c   1.000
_cell.angle_alpha   90.00
_cell.angle_beta   90.00
_cell.angle_gamma   90.00
#
_symmetry.space_group_name_H-M   'P 1'
#
loop_
_entity.id
_entity.type
_entity.pdbx_description
1 polymer ?
#
loop_
_entity_poly.entity_id
_entity_poly.type
_entity_poly.pdbx_seq_one_letter_code
_entity_poly.pdbx_strand_id
1 'polypeptide(L)'
;AIQQGLNKRVQLVLCCAENLIDGTAYKLGDIIKYKNGTTVEIVNTDAEGRLVLADGLQYAGEVGAKLIMDAATLTGAAQVAVGTEYNALFSVDDALANKALATATAQRENLWRLPLQHWHKENTPSAFADCANSRPQKGGGSGGASNAAGFLLRFAPNKGQGWLHFDIAGAYHGSANNMWATGATALGVRTIAALLQQDDA
;
A
#
# COMPACT_ATOMS: atom_id res chain seq x y z
N ALA A 1 3.74 -8.56 -17.88
CA ALA A 1 2.78 -7.78 -18.68
C ALA A 1 3.35 -7.43 -20.04
N ILE A 2 4.45 -6.65 -20.12
CA ILE A 2 5.06 -6.25 -21.41
C ILE A 2 5.49 -7.48 -22.22
N GLN A 3 6.19 -8.43 -21.62
CA GLN A 3 6.62 -9.68 -22.27
C GLN A 3 5.45 -10.54 -22.75
N GLN A 4 4.28 -10.36 -22.18
CA GLN A 4 3.05 -11.09 -22.53
C GLN A 4 2.18 -10.35 -23.55
N GLY A 5 2.66 -9.24 -24.12
CA GLY A 5 1.96 -8.48 -25.15
C GLY A 5 0.72 -7.75 -24.66
N LEU A 6 0.75 -7.22 -23.44
CA LEU A 6 -0.39 -6.48 -22.88
C LEU A 6 -0.77 -5.29 -23.77
N ASN A 7 -1.99 -5.30 -24.31
CA ASN A 7 -2.53 -4.22 -25.14
C ASN A 7 -3.37 -3.24 -24.30
N LYS A 8 -2.76 -2.67 -23.28
CA LYS A 8 -3.38 -1.68 -22.39
C LYS A 8 -2.39 -0.57 -22.06
N ARG A 9 -2.91 0.64 -21.85
CA ARG A 9 -2.09 1.72 -21.31
C ARG A 9 -1.82 1.47 -19.83
N VAL A 10 -0.59 1.15 -19.49
CA VAL A 10 -0.13 0.96 -18.10
C VAL A 10 0.91 2.02 -17.79
N GLN A 11 0.78 2.63 -16.62
CA GLN A 11 1.76 3.56 -16.08
C GLN A 11 2.36 2.99 -14.80
N LEU A 12 3.68 2.84 -14.75
CA LEU A 12 4.42 2.45 -13.57
C LEU A 12 4.93 3.71 -12.88
N VAL A 13 4.65 3.83 -11.58
CA VAL A 13 5.14 4.92 -10.73
C VAL A 13 6.00 4.32 -9.63
N LEU A 14 7.25 4.72 -9.54
CA LEU A 14 8.16 4.34 -8.47
C LEU A 14 8.17 5.47 -7.43
N CYS A 15 7.53 5.24 -6.29
CA CYS A 15 7.47 6.17 -5.17
C CYS A 15 8.72 6.00 -4.31
N CYS A 16 9.79 6.73 -4.65
CA CYS A 16 11.08 6.62 -3.99
C CYS A 16 11.41 7.88 -3.19
N ALA A 17 12.03 7.69 -2.03
CA ALA A 17 12.63 8.76 -1.24
C ALA A 17 13.99 8.28 -0.72
N GLU A 18 14.95 9.18 -0.61
CA GLU A 18 16.20 8.89 0.09
C GLU A 18 15.93 8.71 1.59
N ASN A 19 16.48 7.66 2.16
CA ASN A 19 16.38 7.39 3.60
C ASN A 19 17.71 7.76 4.27
N LEU A 20 18.04 9.06 4.24
CA LEU A 20 19.26 9.61 4.83
C LEU A 20 18.91 10.54 6.00
N ILE A 21 19.70 10.44 7.06
CA ILE A 21 19.61 11.36 8.20
C ILE A 21 20.53 12.55 7.93
N ASP A 22 19.94 13.73 7.78
CA ASP A 22 20.68 14.99 7.65
C ASP A 22 19.93 16.15 8.32
N GLY A 23 20.47 17.37 8.18
CA GLY A 23 19.89 18.57 8.78
C GLY A 23 18.57 19.00 8.16
N THR A 24 18.23 18.54 6.96
CA THR A 24 17.02 18.88 6.20
C THR A 24 15.95 17.78 6.27
N ALA A 25 16.29 16.59 6.80
CA ALA A 25 15.31 15.52 6.98
C ALA A 25 14.17 15.96 7.91
N TYR A 26 12.94 15.55 7.60
CA TYR A 26 11.79 15.88 8.44
C TYR A 26 11.91 15.24 9.82
N LYS A 27 11.24 15.83 10.79
CA LYS A 27 11.29 15.46 12.21
C LYS A 27 9.88 15.27 12.75
N LEU A 28 9.78 14.64 13.92
CA LEU A 28 8.52 14.56 14.66
C LEU A 28 7.98 15.98 14.92
N GLY A 29 6.70 16.19 14.64
CA GLY A 29 6.01 17.46 14.76
C GLY A 29 6.04 18.31 13.48
N ASP A 30 6.83 17.96 12.48
CA ASP A 30 6.79 18.62 11.18
C ASP A 30 5.43 18.36 10.50
N ILE A 31 4.97 19.34 9.71
CA ILE A 31 3.73 19.25 8.94
C ILE A 31 4.06 19.30 7.46
N ILE A 32 3.75 18.22 6.75
CA ILE A 32 3.87 18.12 5.30
C ILE A 32 2.55 18.54 4.67
N LYS A 33 2.61 19.39 3.64
CA LYS A 33 1.46 19.76 2.83
C LYS A 33 1.54 19.11 1.47
N TYR A 34 0.54 18.33 1.13
CA TYR A 34 0.40 17.67 -0.16
C TYR A 34 -0.16 18.61 -1.24
N LYS A 35 -0.01 18.24 -2.50
CA LYS A 35 -0.47 19.02 -3.66
C LYS A 35 -1.97 19.29 -3.64
N ASN A 36 -2.78 18.35 -3.16
CA ASN A 36 -4.23 18.50 -2.99
C ASN A 36 -4.63 19.38 -1.80
N GLY A 37 -3.66 19.92 -1.07
CA GLY A 37 -3.84 20.78 0.09
C GLY A 37 -3.89 20.07 1.44
N THR A 38 -4.02 18.72 1.45
CA THR A 38 -4.03 17.93 2.69
C THR A 38 -2.73 18.14 3.47
N THR A 39 -2.86 18.38 4.77
CA THR A 39 -1.73 18.51 5.69
C THR A 39 -1.58 17.26 6.55
N VAL A 40 -0.34 16.83 6.77
CA VAL A 40 -0.02 15.62 7.52
C VAL A 40 1.06 15.91 8.55
N GLU A 41 0.74 15.69 9.82
CA GLU A 41 1.71 15.76 10.92
C GLU A 41 2.57 14.50 10.96
N ILE A 42 3.88 14.67 11.12
CA ILE A 42 4.83 13.57 11.31
C ILE A 42 4.85 13.19 12.79
N VAL A 43 4.24 12.10 13.13
CA VAL A 43 4.27 11.51 14.50
C VAL A 43 5.10 10.24 14.58
N ASN A 44 5.56 9.73 13.42
CA ASN A 44 6.45 8.58 13.32
C ASN A 44 7.31 8.73 12.05
N THR A 45 8.61 8.88 12.21
CA THR A 45 9.54 9.04 11.07
C THR A 45 9.75 7.74 10.29
N ASP A 46 9.49 6.58 10.90
CA ASP A 46 9.53 5.24 10.27
C ASP A 46 8.23 4.89 9.50
N ALA A 47 7.31 5.84 9.39
CA ALA A 47 6.11 5.75 8.57
C ALA A 47 6.23 6.60 7.30
N GLU A 48 7.41 6.61 6.67
CA GLU A 48 7.76 7.38 5.47
C GLU A 48 7.16 6.79 4.19
N GLY A 49 7.15 5.48 4.08
CA GLY A 49 6.70 4.77 2.88
C GLY A 49 5.27 5.15 2.46
N ARG A 50 4.37 5.31 3.44
CA ARG A 50 2.99 5.76 3.15
C ARG A 50 2.92 7.23 2.71
N LEU A 51 3.90 8.05 3.09
CA LEU A 51 3.95 9.46 2.66
C LEU A 51 4.25 9.55 1.16
N VAL A 52 5.24 8.81 0.67
CA VAL A 52 5.57 8.79 -0.77
C VAL A 52 4.52 8.05 -1.61
N LEU A 53 3.88 7.01 -1.06
CA LEU A 53 2.75 6.34 -1.73
C LEU A 53 1.54 7.27 -1.88
N ALA A 54 1.30 8.14 -0.91
CA ALA A 54 0.21 9.12 -0.99
C ALA A 54 0.37 10.06 -2.19
N ASP A 55 1.60 10.49 -2.52
CA ASP A 55 1.88 11.26 -3.73
C ASP A 55 1.61 10.44 -5.00
N GLY A 56 2.03 9.17 -5.02
CA GLY A 56 1.75 8.25 -6.12
C GLY A 56 0.26 8.05 -6.38
N LEU A 57 -0.55 7.94 -5.32
CA LEU A 57 -2.00 7.81 -5.42
C LEU A 57 -2.66 9.08 -5.96
N GLN A 58 -2.23 10.27 -5.52
CA GLN A 58 -2.70 11.53 -6.08
C GLN A 58 -2.37 11.64 -7.57
N TYR A 59 -1.14 11.31 -7.94
CA TYR A 59 -0.71 11.30 -9.33
C TYR A 59 -1.56 10.34 -10.18
N ALA A 60 -1.84 9.13 -9.68
CA ALA A 60 -2.73 8.18 -10.36
C ALA A 60 -4.13 8.75 -10.60
N GLY A 61 -4.65 9.54 -9.66
CA GLY A 61 -5.90 10.27 -9.82
C GLY A 61 -5.81 11.37 -10.89
N GLU A 62 -4.71 12.13 -10.94
CA GLU A 62 -4.50 13.20 -11.93
C GLU A 62 -4.44 12.66 -13.37
N VAL A 63 -3.85 11.49 -13.58
CA VAL A 63 -3.78 10.84 -14.89
C VAL A 63 -5.04 10.07 -15.26
N GLY A 64 -6.05 10.04 -14.39
CA GLY A 64 -7.32 9.39 -14.60
C GLY A 64 -7.26 7.87 -14.64
N ALA A 65 -6.38 7.26 -13.84
CA ALA A 65 -6.28 5.81 -13.75
C ALA A 65 -7.59 5.20 -13.22
N LYS A 66 -8.12 4.18 -13.91
CA LYS A 66 -9.34 3.46 -13.51
C LYS A 66 -9.05 2.34 -12.53
N LEU A 67 -7.94 1.63 -12.75
CA LEU A 67 -7.42 0.60 -11.87
C LEU A 67 -6.09 1.07 -11.32
N ILE A 68 -5.98 1.10 -10.01
CA ILE A 68 -4.76 1.46 -9.29
C ILE A 68 -4.36 0.28 -8.43
N MET A 69 -3.14 -0.18 -8.59
CA MET A 69 -2.54 -1.20 -7.74
C MET A 69 -1.22 -0.66 -7.21
N ASP A 70 -1.08 -0.56 -5.92
CA ASP A 70 0.20 -0.29 -5.30
C ASP A 70 0.70 -1.48 -4.50
N ALA A 71 2.00 -1.64 -4.44
CA ALA A 71 2.67 -2.71 -3.70
C ALA A 71 3.85 -2.12 -2.92
N ALA A 72 3.85 -2.31 -1.62
CA ALA A 72 4.90 -1.81 -0.74
C ALA A 72 5.15 -2.76 0.42
N THR A 73 6.40 -2.83 0.88
CA THR A 73 6.77 -3.47 2.15
C THR A 73 6.44 -2.51 3.30
N LEU A 74 5.12 -2.26 3.48
CA LEU A 74 4.68 -1.07 4.20
C LEU A 74 4.67 -1.26 5.72
N THR A 75 4.20 -2.42 6.20
CA THR A 75 4.02 -2.58 7.65
C THR A 75 4.48 -3.94 8.18
N GLY A 76 5.26 -3.91 9.26
CA GLY A 76 5.50 -5.13 10.05
C GLY A 76 4.21 -5.73 10.60
N ALA A 77 3.16 -4.91 10.79
CA ALA A 77 1.85 -5.37 11.26
C ALA A 77 1.15 -6.29 10.23
N ALA A 78 1.31 -6.04 8.93
CA ALA A 78 0.83 -6.95 7.89
C ALA A 78 1.58 -8.29 7.95
N GLN A 79 2.91 -8.26 8.06
CA GLN A 79 3.71 -9.48 8.20
C GLN A 79 3.30 -10.29 9.45
N VAL A 80 3.06 -9.64 10.58
CA VAL A 80 2.59 -10.32 11.80
C VAL A 80 1.20 -10.92 11.59
N ALA A 81 0.33 -10.26 10.81
CA ALA A 81 -1.03 -10.71 10.60
C ALA A 81 -1.14 -11.91 9.65
N VAL A 82 -0.34 -11.96 8.58
CA VAL A 82 -0.48 -12.97 7.51
C VAL A 82 0.74 -13.86 7.32
N GLY A 83 1.83 -13.62 8.05
CA GLY A 83 3.09 -14.38 7.93
C GLY A 83 3.90 -14.00 6.70
N THR A 84 4.84 -14.86 6.32
CA THR A 84 5.76 -14.65 5.20
C THR A 84 5.32 -15.35 3.91
N GLU A 85 4.29 -16.16 3.99
CA GLU A 85 3.74 -16.94 2.87
C GLU A 85 2.57 -16.23 2.17
N TYR A 86 2.09 -15.12 2.73
CA TYR A 86 0.98 -14.33 2.21
C TYR A 86 1.36 -12.86 2.03
N ASN A 87 0.76 -12.22 1.03
CA ASN A 87 0.64 -10.76 1.01
C ASN A 87 -0.71 -10.34 1.61
N ALA A 88 -0.73 -9.19 2.30
CA ALA A 88 -1.97 -8.60 2.76
C ALA A 88 -2.57 -7.71 1.66
N LEU A 89 -3.87 -7.84 1.43
CA LEU A 89 -4.65 -7.04 0.48
C LEU A 89 -5.59 -6.11 1.23
N PHE A 90 -5.66 -4.86 0.78
CA PHE A 90 -6.62 -3.88 1.26
C PHE A 90 -7.37 -3.25 0.09
N SER A 91 -8.67 -3.11 0.23
CA SER A 91 -9.55 -2.35 -0.67
C SER A 91 -10.88 -2.10 0.00
N VAL A 92 -11.51 -0.98 -0.34
CA VAL A 92 -12.91 -0.68 -0.03
C VAL A 92 -13.85 -1.07 -1.18
N ASP A 93 -13.30 -1.49 -2.30
CA ASP A 93 -14.01 -2.04 -3.47
C ASP A 93 -14.09 -3.56 -3.33
N ASP A 94 -15.23 -4.06 -2.88
CA ASP A 94 -15.41 -5.49 -2.60
C ASP A 94 -15.37 -6.33 -3.87
N ALA A 95 -15.90 -5.85 -4.97
CA ALA A 95 -15.90 -6.59 -6.24
C ALA A 95 -14.46 -6.75 -6.74
N LEU A 96 -13.68 -5.67 -6.73
CA LEU A 96 -12.28 -5.68 -7.14
C LEU A 96 -11.41 -6.52 -6.20
N ALA A 97 -11.64 -6.44 -4.89
CA ALA A 97 -10.92 -7.25 -3.92
C ALA A 97 -11.18 -8.75 -4.13
N ASN A 98 -12.43 -9.14 -4.35
CA ASN A 98 -12.79 -10.53 -4.63
C ASN A 98 -12.20 -11.03 -5.96
N LYS A 99 -12.17 -10.18 -6.99
CA LYS A 99 -11.50 -10.45 -8.26
C LYS A 99 -10.00 -10.69 -8.04
N ALA A 100 -9.35 -9.87 -7.21
CA ALA A 100 -7.92 -10.03 -6.88
C ALA A 100 -7.65 -11.35 -6.14
N LEU A 101 -8.47 -11.72 -5.14
CA LEU A 101 -8.33 -12.98 -4.40
C LEU A 101 -8.53 -14.20 -5.32
N ALA A 102 -9.54 -14.19 -6.18
CA ALA A 102 -9.78 -15.25 -7.15
C ALA A 102 -8.61 -15.39 -8.14
N THR A 103 -8.08 -14.24 -8.61
CA THR A 103 -6.92 -14.21 -9.51
C THR A 103 -5.68 -14.77 -8.82
N ALA A 104 -5.41 -14.38 -7.57
CA ALA A 104 -4.28 -14.91 -6.80
C ALA A 104 -4.36 -16.44 -6.67
N THR A 105 -5.54 -16.95 -6.33
CA THR A 105 -5.79 -18.40 -6.26
C THR A 105 -5.51 -19.09 -7.59
N ALA A 106 -6.00 -18.53 -8.70
CA ALA A 106 -5.77 -19.08 -10.04
C ALA A 106 -4.27 -19.06 -10.43
N GLN A 107 -3.54 -18.05 -9.96
CA GLN A 107 -2.10 -17.91 -10.17
C GLN A 107 -1.26 -18.69 -9.16
N ARG A 108 -1.89 -19.40 -8.22
CA ARG A 108 -1.23 -20.12 -7.13
C ARG A 108 -0.33 -19.20 -6.30
N GLU A 109 -0.81 -18.01 -6.01
CA GLU A 109 -0.19 -17.05 -5.09
C GLU A 109 -1.09 -16.82 -3.89
N ASN A 110 -0.48 -16.70 -2.73
CA ASN A 110 -1.19 -16.51 -1.49
C ASN A 110 -1.47 -15.03 -1.25
N LEU A 111 -2.74 -14.68 -1.14
CA LEU A 111 -3.21 -13.33 -0.87
C LEU A 111 -4.32 -13.39 0.18
N TRP A 112 -4.24 -12.55 1.20
CA TRP A 112 -5.23 -12.49 2.26
C TRP A 112 -5.75 -11.07 2.45
N ARG A 113 -7.07 -10.89 2.36
CA ARG A 113 -7.69 -9.59 2.55
C ARG A 113 -7.80 -9.27 4.04
N LEU A 114 -7.16 -8.19 4.46
CA LEU A 114 -7.34 -7.59 5.78
C LEU A 114 -8.40 -6.48 5.73
N PRO A 115 -9.04 -6.14 6.88
CA PRO A 115 -10.13 -5.17 6.90
C PRO A 115 -9.66 -3.76 6.53
N LEU A 116 -10.40 -3.14 5.61
CA LEU A 116 -10.32 -1.71 5.32
C LEU A 116 -11.72 -1.15 5.19
N GLN A 117 -12.01 -0.11 5.96
CA GLN A 117 -13.27 0.63 5.95
C GLN A 117 -12.97 2.14 5.95
N HIS A 118 -13.92 2.95 5.51
CA HIS A 118 -13.73 4.40 5.45
C HIS A 118 -13.40 5.03 6.80
N TRP A 119 -13.88 4.48 7.91
CA TRP A 119 -13.59 4.98 9.25
C TRP A 119 -12.14 4.75 9.70
N HIS A 120 -11.37 3.85 9.05
CA HIS A 120 -9.94 3.68 9.36
C HIS A 120 -9.12 4.96 9.13
N LYS A 121 -9.60 5.86 8.27
CA LYS A 121 -9.00 7.18 8.08
C LYS A 121 -8.91 7.97 9.38
N GLU A 122 -9.88 7.82 10.25
CA GLU A 122 -9.94 8.56 11.51
C GLU A 122 -8.98 8.00 12.58
N ASN A 123 -8.34 6.86 12.33
CA ASN A 123 -7.38 6.26 13.25
C ASN A 123 -5.99 6.92 13.24
N THR A 124 -5.78 7.90 12.37
CA THR A 124 -4.55 8.72 12.33
C THR A 124 -4.89 10.20 12.58
N PRO A 125 -5.46 10.55 13.74
CA PRO A 125 -5.82 11.94 14.04
C PRO A 125 -4.58 12.79 14.30
N SER A 126 -4.69 14.08 14.02
CA SER A 126 -3.74 15.13 14.43
C SER A 126 -4.48 16.27 15.10
N ALA A 127 -3.84 16.95 16.04
CA ALA A 127 -4.33 18.20 16.62
C ALA A 127 -3.87 19.44 15.82
N PHE A 128 -2.92 19.28 14.89
CA PHE A 128 -2.23 20.38 14.21
C PHE A 128 -2.37 20.34 12.69
N ALA A 129 -2.81 19.22 12.13
CA ALA A 129 -2.96 18.98 10.70
C ALA A 129 -4.26 18.23 10.40
N ASP A 130 -4.59 18.02 9.14
CA ASP A 130 -5.77 17.24 8.74
C ASP A 130 -5.69 15.77 9.21
N CYS A 131 -4.49 15.23 9.31
CA CYS A 131 -4.23 13.93 9.87
C CYS A 131 -2.74 13.78 10.28
N ALA A 132 -2.42 12.66 10.94
CA ALA A 132 -1.05 12.25 11.21
C ALA A 132 -0.63 11.12 10.25
N ASN A 133 0.68 10.96 10.04
CA ASN A 133 1.19 9.86 9.20
C ASN A 133 1.10 8.49 9.89
N SER A 134 0.83 8.43 11.18
CA SER A 134 0.65 7.21 11.94
C SER A 134 -0.34 7.45 13.08
N ARG A 135 -0.79 6.39 13.73
CA ARG A 135 -1.58 6.53 14.96
C ARG A 135 -0.67 7.11 16.05
N PRO A 136 -1.10 8.16 16.78
CA PRO A 136 -0.29 8.81 17.81
C PRO A 136 -0.22 7.97 19.10
N GLN A 137 0.20 6.73 18.98
CA GLN A 137 0.42 5.79 20.07
C GLN A 137 1.75 5.08 19.88
N LYS A 138 2.45 4.79 20.97
CA LYS A 138 3.71 4.04 20.91
C LYS A 138 3.52 2.74 20.13
N GLY A 139 4.33 2.50 19.11
CA GLY A 139 4.22 1.35 18.22
C GLY A 139 3.03 1.36 17.26
N GLY A 140 2.34 2.51 17.07
CA GLY A 140 1.23 2.65 16.13
C GLY A 140 -0.08 1.99 16.58
N GLY A 141 -0.11 1.35 17.76
CA GLY A 141 -1.31 0.71 18.33
C GLY A 141 -1.81 -0.52 17.55
N SER A 142 -3.00 -1.02 17.93
CA SER A 142 -3.63 -2.17 17.28
C SER A 142 -4.10 -1.83 15.86
N GLY A 143 -4.14 -2.84 14.98
CA GLY A 143 -4.63 -2.68 13.60
C GLY A 143 -3.70 -1.88 12.70
N GLY A 144 -2.39 -1.91 12.96
CA GLY A 144 -1.39 -1.07 12.28
C GLY A 144 -1.46 -1.14 10.76
N ALA A 145 -1.64 -2.31 10.18
CA ALA A 145 -1.76 -2.48 8.74
C ALA A 145 -3.02 -1.81 8.17
N SER A 146 -4.19 -2.03 8.79
CA SER A 146 -5.45 -1.38 8.39
C SER A 146 -5.41 0.14 8.60
N ASN A 147 -4.72 0.62 9.63
CA ASN A 147 -4.54 2.06 9.87
C ASN A 147 -3.63 2.70 8.81
N ALA A 148 -2.58 1.99 8.37
CA ALA A 148 -1.72 2.44 7.28
C ALA A 148 -2.50 2.51 5.95
N ALA A 149 -3.26 1.47 5.62
CA ALA A 149 -4.15 1.47 4.47
C ALA A 149 -5.24 2.57 4.58
N GLY A 150 -5.76 2.82 5.78
CA GLY A 150 -6.70 3.91 6.07
C GLY A 150 -6.09 5.29 5.84
N PHE A 151 -4.82 5.49 6.18
CA PHE A 151 -4.09 6.71 5.82
C PHE A 151 -4.01 6.86 4.31
N LEU A 152 -3.62 5.84 3.57
CA LEU A 152 -3.52 5.86 2.10
C LEU A 152 -4.89 6.12 1.45
N LEU A 153 -5.98 5.57 2.01
CA LEU A 153 -7.35 5.78 1.51
C LEU A 153 -7.76 7.26 1.46
N ARG A 154 -7.13 8.14 2.24
CA ARG A 154 -7.35 9.60 2.15
C ARG A 154 -6.92 10.18 0.81
N PHE A 155 -5.90 9.56 0.20
CA PHE A 155 -5.26 10.02 -1.04
C PHE A 155 -5.70 9.19 -2.26
N ALA A 156 -6.34 8.05 -2.03
CA ALA A 156 -6.86 7.22 -3.10
C ALA A 156 -8.00 7.93 -3.86
N PRO A 157 -7.94 8.04 -5.20
CA PRO A 157 -9.00 8.67 -5.99
C PRO A 157 -10.31 7.89 -5.88
N ASN A 158 -11.42 8.52 -6.27
CA ASN A 158 -12.76 7.92 -6.28
C ASN A 158 -13.15 7.27 -4.93
N LYS A 159 -12.68 7.83 -3.80
CA LYS A 159 -12.88 7.29 -2.46
C LYS A 159 -12.40 5.83 -2.31
N GLY A 160 -11.38 5.45 -3.07
CA GLY A 160 -10.78 4.12 -3.06
C GLY A 160 -11.46 3.08 -3.95
N GLN A 161 -12.46 3.46 -4.75
CA GLN A 161 -13.01 2.58 -5.79
C GLN A 161 -11.99 2.42 -6.91
N GLY A 162 -11.78 1.18 -7.37
CA GLY A 162 -10.76 0.85 -8.35
C GLY A 162 -9.34 0.75 -7.78
N TRP A 163 -9.17 0.78 -6.45
CA TRP A 163 -7.86 0.74 -5.79
C TRP A 163 -7.65 -0.55 -5.00
N LEU A 164 -6.48 -1.16 -5.21
CA LEU A 164 -5.94 -2.29 -4.45
C LEU A 164 -4.59 -1.90 -3.85
N HIS A 165 -4.45 -2.04 -2.55
CA HIS A 165 -3.18 -1.92 -1.84
C HIS A 165 -2.68 -3.30 -1.43
N PHE A 166 -1.47 -3.65 -1.87
CA PHE A 166 -0.76 -4.88 -1.49
C PHE A 166 0.34 -4.51 -0.48
N ASP A 167 0.13 -4.85 0.79
CA ASP A 167 1.21 -4.77 1.77
C ASP A 167 2.02 -6.08 1.69
N ILE A 168 3.18 -5.97 1.07
CA ILE A 168 4.07 -7.10 0.75
C ILE A 168 5.23 -7.24 1.75
N ALA A 169 5.09 -6.72 2.98
CA ALA A 169 6.13 -6.76 4.00
C ALA A 169 6.55 -8.18 4.37
N GLY A 170 5.67 -9.17 4.17
CA GLY A 170 5.97 -10.59 4.37
C GLY A 170 6.69 -11.27 3.19
N ALA A 171 6.77 -10.65 2.02
CA ALA A 171 7.30 -11.28 0.80
C ALA A 171 8.85 -11.38 0.76
N TYR A 172 9.44 -11.76 1.88
CA TYR A 172 10.88 -11.88 2.07
C TYR A 172 11.23 -13.00 3.05
N HIS A 173 12.28 -13.76 2.74
CA HIS A 173 12.85 -14.76 3.65
C HIS A 173 14.30 -14.42 4.00
N GLY A 174 14.61 -14.30 5.30
CA GLY A 174 15.95 -14.05 5.82
C GLY A 174 16.89 -15.26 5.66
N SER A 175 16.32 -16.46 5.53
CA SER A 175 17.04 -17.70 5.29
C SER A 175 16.26 -18.59 4.32
N ALA A 176 16.96 -19.41 3.55
CA ALA A 176 16.32 -20.37 2.65
C ALA A 176 15.50 -21.41 3.43
N ASN A 177 14.39 -21.84 2.85
CA ASN A 177 13.59 -22.97 3.30
C ASN A 177 13.28 -23.92 2.12
N ASN A 178 12.43 -24.92 2.33
CA ASN A 178 12.11 -25.89 1.29
C ASN A 178 11.42 -25.31 0.04
N MET A 179 10.83 -24.12 0.14
CA MET A 179 10.07 -23.46 -0.93
C MET A 179 10.77 -22.23 -1.50
N TRP A 180 11.55 -21.52 -0.68
CA TRP A 180 12.07 -20.20 -1.00
C TRP A 180 13.57 -20.10 -0.75
N ALA A 181 14.27 -19.47 -1.68
CA ALA A 181 15.63 -19.00 -1.45
C ALA A 181 15.62 -17.79 -0.48
N THR A 182 16.78 -17.49 0.08
CA THR A 182 16.97 -16.23 0.83
C THR A 182 16.71 -15.03 -0.09
N GLY A 183 15.99 -14.04 0.41
CA GLY A 183 15.67 -12.80 -0.30
C GLY A 183 14.18 -12.64 -0.62
N ALA A 184 13.88 -11.81 -1.59
CA ALA A 184 12.51 -11.54 -2.03
C ALA A 184 11.90 -12.76 -2.73
N THR A 185 10.62 -13.04 -2.41
CA THR A 185 9.90 -14.21 -2.95
C THR A 185 9.21 -13.93 -4.26
N ALA A 186 9.11 -12.66 -4.69
CA ALA A 186 8.30 -12.20 -5.83
C ALA A 186 6.80 -12.58 -5.72
N LEU A 187 6.31 -12.88 -4.52
CA LEU A 187 4.90 -13.17 -4.26
C LEU A 187 4.04 -11.96 -4.63
N GLY A 188 2.99 -12.17 -5.42
CA GLY A 188 2.10 -11.13 -5.94
C GLY A 188 2.39 -10.71 -7.39
N VAL A 189 3.57 -11.00 -7.93
CA VAL A 189 3.93 -10.60 -9.30
C VAL A 189 3.00 -11.22 -10.34
N ARG A 190 2.69 -12.51 -10.22
CA ARG A 190 1.79 -13.22 -11.15
C ARG A 190 0.36 -12.73 -11.02
N THR A 191 -0.09 -12.48 -9.79
CA THR A 191 -1.43 -11.94 -9.52
C THR A 191 -1.61 -10.57 -10.15
N ILE A 192 -0.68 -9.63 -9.92
CA ILE A 192 -0.73 -8.28 -10.48
C ILE A 192 -0.67 -8.34 -12.02
N ALA A 193 0.23 -9.15 -12.58
CA ALA A 193 0.33 -9.32 -14.02
C ALA A 193 -0.96 -9.88 -14.64
N ALA A 194 -1.59 -10.86 -13.98
CA ALA A 194 -2.85 -11.44 -14.44
C ALA A 194 -4.03 -10.45 -14.31
N LEU A 195 -4.09 -9.65 -13.25
CA LEU A 195 -5.09 -8.60 -13.10
C LEU A 195 -4.98 -7.54 -14.21
N LEU A 196 -3.77 -7.17 -14.62
CA LEU A 196 -3.56 -6.26 -15.73
C LEU A 196 -4.01 -6.82 -17.09
N GLN A 197 -4.04 -8.14 -17.24
CA GLN A 197 -4.48 -8.80 -18.48
C GLN A 197 -5.99 -8.97 -18.58
N GLN A 198 -6.69 -8.98 -17.44
CA GLN A 198 -8.15 -9.13 -17.43
C GLN A 198 -8.80 -7.86 -17.94
N ASP A 199 -9.83 -8.02 -18.78
CA ASP A 199 -10.62 -6.89 -19.22
C ASP A 199 -11.36 -6.26 -18.04
N ASP A 200 -11.45 -4.92 -18.05
CA ASP A 200 -12.30 -4.20 -17.13
C ASP A 200 -13.75 -4.60 -17.45
N ALA A 201 -14.39 -5.30 -16.51
CA ALA A 201 -15.80 -5.66 -16.61
C ALA A 201 -16.65 -4.42 -16.28
#